data_3a165f9bac3a5de77c831b2078ca60ef
#
_entry.id   3a165f9bac3a5de77c831b2078ca60ef
#
_cell.length_a   1.000
_cell.length_b   1.000
_cell.length_c   1.000
_cell.angle_alpha   90.00
_cell.angle_beta   90.00
_cell.angle_gamma   90.00
#
_symmetry.space_group_name_H-M   'P 1'
#
loop_
_entity.id
_entity.type
_entity.pdbx_description
1 polymer ?
#
loop_
_entity_poly.entity_id
_entity_poly.type
_entity_poly.pdbx_seq_one_letter_code
_entity_poly.pdbx_strand_id
1 'polypeptide(L)'
;PGLDDIGELGELRVKKAYQILNKTDIAVLVIDASLGMTPEDLSILKKIQDKKIPYVVVKNKSDLCSSAENGAVCPNLDSMSDASFHIDASNSIEVSTVTGYHVHELKELIASQAPEEDQDKYLVRDLLNPNDFVVLVVPIDSAAPKGRLILPQQQTIRDVLEAGAISIVTRD
;
A
#
# COMPACT_ATOMS: atom_id res chain seq x y z
N PRO A 1 -3.74 -8.66 -9.30
CA PRO A 1 -3.57 -9.70 -10.30
C PRO A 1 -4.08 -10.99 -9.69
N GLY A 2 -4.91 -11.78 -10.43
CA GLY A 2 -5.52 -13.00 -9.93
C GLY A 2 -4.49 -13.96 -9.35
N LEU A 3 -4.72 -14.38 -8.12
CA LEU A 3 -3.85 -15.32 -7.42
C LEU A 3 -4.18 -16.77 -7.76
N ASP A 4 -5.30 -16.94 -8.45
CA ASP A 4 -5.92 -18.19 -8.94
C ASP A 4 -5.65 -18.45 -10.43
N ASP A 5 -4.82 -17.64 -11.09
CA ASP A 5 -4.41 -17.82 -12.47
C ASP A 5 -3.64 -19.14 -12.65
N ILE A 6 -4.17 -20.07 -13.44
CA ILE A 6 -3.57 -21.37 -13.77
C ILE A 6 -2.68 -21.22 -15.02
N GLY A 7 -1.45 -21.78 -14.97
CA GLY A 7 -0.50 -21.81 -16.08
C GLY A 7 0.79 -21.04 -15.80
N GLU A 8 1.77 -21.14 -16.70
CA GLU A 8 3.10 -20.53 -16.54
C GLU A 8 3.04 -19.02 -16.29
N LEU A 9 2.09 -18.32 -16.91
CA LEU A 9 1.90 -16.89 -16.73
C LEU A 9 1.30 -16.57 -15.34
N GLY A 10 0.42 -17.42 -14.83
CA GLY A 10 -0.14 -17.32 -13.48
C GLY A 10 0.93 -17.49 -12.41
N GLU A 11 1.77 -18.51 -12.51
CA GLU A 11 2.87 -18.75 -11.57
C GLU A 11 3.85 -17.56 -11.53
N LEU A 12 4.18 -16.97 -12.68
CA LEU A 12 5.03 -15.80 -12.74
C LEU A 12 4.39 -14.56 -12.07
N ARG A 13 3.09 -14.37 -12.22
CA ARG A 13 2.34 -13.29 -11.56
C ARG A 13 2.30 -13.48 -10.04
N VAL A 14 2.01 -14.69 -9.59
CA VAL A 14 2.02 -15.05 -8.17
C VAL A 14 3.42 -14.84 -7.56
N LYS A 15 4.47 -15.31 -8.24
CA LYS A 15 5.86 -15.10 -7.79
C LYS A 15 6.21 -13.62 -7.69
N LYS A 16 5.79 -12.81 -8.66
CA LYS A 16 5.98 -11.35 -8.63
C LYS A 16 5.22 -10.69 -7.48
N ALA A 17 3.97 -11.10 -7.23
CA ALA A 17 3.19 -10.60 -6.10
C ALA A 17 3.91 -10.86 -4.77
N TYR A 18 4.48 -12.04 -4.56
CA TYR A 18 5.26 -12.35 -3.37
C TYR A 18 6.57 -11.54 -3.25
N GLN A 19 7.21 -11.24 -4.39
CA GLN A 19 8.41 -10.37 -4.36
C GLN A 19 8.07 -8.94 -3.96
N ILE A 20 6.90 -8.44 -4.40
CA ILE A 20 6.42 -7.10 -4.06
C ILE A 20 6.11 -7.01 -2.56
N LEU A 21 5.55 -8.05 -1.94
CA LEU A 21 5.28 -8.07 -0.49
C LEU A 21 6.51 -7.76 0.37
N ASN A 22 7.71 -8.01 -0.11
CA ASN A 22 8.95 -7.68 0.62
C ASN A 22 9.27 -6.17 0.66
N LYS A 23 8.59 -5.38 -0.18
CA LYS A 23 8.78 -3.93 -0.33
C LYS A 23 7.50 -3.16 -0.03
N THR A 24 6.52 -3.83 0.56
CA THR A 24 5.19 -3.28 0.80
C THR A 24 5.13 -2.74 2.22
N ASP A 25 4.74 -1.48 2.36
CA ASP A 25 4.52 -0.82 3.64
C ASP A 25 3.11 -1.11 4.16
N ILE A 26 2.12 -1.17 3.27
CA ILE A 26 0.72 -1.50 3.59
C ILE A 26 0.18 -2.46 2.54
N ALA A 27 -0.50 -3.52 2.95
CA ALA A 27 -1.18 -4.45 2.07
C ALA A 27 -2.69 -4.21 2.06
N VAL A 28 -3.29 -4.12 0.89
CA VAL A 28 -4.75 -4.08 0.74
C VAL A 28 -5.18 -5.33 -0.01
N LEU A 29 -5.86 -6.24 0.69
CA LEU A 29 -6.41 -7.46 0.11
C LEU A 29 -7.86 -7.21 -0.29
N VAL A 30 -8.14 -7.22 -1.59
CA VAL A 30 -9.48 -7.00 -2.13
C VAL A 30 -10.09 -8.33 -2.52
N ILE A 31 -11.22 -8.65 -1.92
CA ILE A 31 -12.00 -9.86 -2.20
C ILE A 31 -13.38 -9.50 -2.74
N ASP A 32 -13.99 -10.43 -3.47
CA ASP A 32 -15.39 -10.32 -3.88
C ASP A 32 -16.32 -10.71 -2.73
N ALA A 33 -17.13 -9.77 -2.26
CA ALA A 33 -18.03 -10.00 -1.13
C ALA A 33 -19.08 -11.11 -1.42
N SER A 34 -19.43 -11.33 -2.69
CA SER A 34 -20.40 -12.35 -3.08
C SER A 34 -19.82 -13.77 -3.08
N LEU A 35 -18.51 -13.89 -3.28
CA LEU A 35 -17.81 -15.19 -3.33
C LEU A 35 -17.16 -15.55 -1.98
N GLY A 36 -16.82 -14.52 -1.18
CA GLY A 36 -16.05 -14.69 0.04
C GLY A 36 -14.55 -14.87 -0.20
N MET A 37 -13.83 -15.31 0.83
CA MET A 37 -12.38 -15.56 0.73
C MET A 37 -12.07 -16.91 0.11
N THR A 38 -11.13 -16.95 -0.81
CA THR A 38 -10.60 -18.18 -1.39
C THR A 38 -9.44 -18.72 -0.54
N PRO A 39 -9.06 -20.01 -0.69
CA PRO A 39 -7.88 -20.58 -0.03
C PRO A 39 -6.58 -19.82 -0.37
N GLU A 40 -6.50 -19.28 -1.58
CA GLU A 40 -5.38 -18.46 -2.07
C GLU A 40 -5.32 -17.12 -1.32
N ASP A 41 -6.47 -16.48 -1.12
CA ASP A 41 -6.57 -15.24 -0.33
C ASP A 41 -6.11 -15.46 1.11
N LEU A 42 -6.53 -16.56 1.73
CA LEU A 42 -6.09 -16.96 3.07
C LEU A 42 -4.59 -17.20 3.13
N SER A 43 -4.02 -17.86 2.13
CA SER A 43 -2.58 -18.11 2.04
C SER A 43 -1.77 -16.82 1.97
N ILE A 44 -2.23 -15.84 1.18
CA ILE A 44 -1.52 -14.55 1.07
C ILE A 44 -1.69 -13.70 2.33
N LEU A 45 -2.88 -13.69 2.91
CA LEU A 45 -3.16 -12.97 4.15
C LEU A 45 -2.31 -13.50 5.31
N LYS A 46 -2.16 -14.82 5.41
CA LYS A 46 -1.25 -15.43 6.39
C LYS A 46 0.19 -14.93 6.22
N LYS A 47 0.69 -14.87 4.98
CA LYS A 47 2.04 -14.35 4.72
C LYS A 47 2.20 -12.87 5.04
N ILE A 48 1.16 -12.07 4.85
CA ILE A 48 1.12 -10.65 5.23
C ILE A 48 1.25 -10.54 6.75
N GLN A 49 0.47 -11.34 7.49
CA GLN A 49 0.49 -11.37 8.95
C GLN A 49 1.83 -11.90 9.49
N ASP A 50 2.38 -12.98 8.92
CA ASP A 50 3.69 -13.53 9.31
C ASP A 50 4.82 -12.49 9.16
N LYS A 51 4.70 -11.62 8.16
CA LYS A 51 5.63 -10.50 7.93
C LYS A 51 5.33 -9.26 8.75
N LYS A 52 4.24 -9.25 9.52
CA LYS A 52 3.77 -8.10 10.31
C LYS A 52 3.56 -6.84 9.46
N ILE A 53 3.16 -7.00 8.21
CA ILE A 53 2.82 -5.87 7.34
C ILE A 53 1.43 -5.39 7.74
N PRO A 54 1.22 -4.08 7.99
CA PRO A 54 -0.11 -3.51 8.17
C PRO A 54 -1.01 -3.86 6.98
N TYR A 55 -2.26 -4.24 7.25
CA TYR A 55 -3.13 -4.68 6.17
C TYR A 55 -4.58 -4.26 6.38
N VAL A 56 -5.30 -4.13 5.26
CA VAL A 56 -6.74 -3.93 5.21
C VAL A 56 -7.36 -4.98 4.29
N VAL A 57 -8.41 -5.64 4.76
CA VAL A 57 -9.24 -6.56 3.96
C VAL A 57 -10.45 -5.80 3.44
N VAL A 58 -10.60 -5.74 2.13
CA VAL A 58 -11.67 -5.01 1.45
C VAL A 58 -12.63 -6.00 0.79
N LYS A 59 -13.86 -6.05 1.26
CA LYS A 59 -14.94 -6.82 0.65
C LYS A 59 -15.65 -5.93 -0.38
N ASN A 60 -15.23 -6.02 -1.64
CA ASN A 60 -15.84 -5.25 -2.73
C ASN A 60 -17.10 -5.93 -3.26
N LYS A 61 -17.91 -5.19 -4.01
CA LYS A 61 -19.20 -5.60 -4.58
C LYS A 61 -20.27 -5.88 -3.51
N SER A 62 -20.25 -5.14 -2.41
CA SER A 62 -21.27 -5.24 -1.36
C SER A 62 -22.69 -4.92 -1.84
N ASP A 63 -22.82 -4.20 -2.97
CA ASP A 63 -24.08 -3.95 -3.66
C ASP A 63 -24.76 -5.25 -4.14
N LEU A 64 -24.01 -6.29 -4.46
CA LEU A 64 -24.57 -7.60 -4.85
C LEU A 64 -25.09 -8.38 -3.65
N CYS A 65 -24.61 -8.07 -2.44
CA CYS A 65 -25.02 -8.70 -1.19
C CYS A 65 -26.29 -8.09 -0.58
N SER A 66 -26.56 -6.83 -0.89
CA SER A 66 -27.69 -6.09 -0.31
C SER A 66 -29.05 -6.40 -0.97
N SER A 67 -29.05 -7.16 -2.06
CA SER A 67 -30.29 -7.53 -2.78
C SER A 67 -31.00 -8.67 -2.04
N ALA A 68 -31.71 -8.34 -0.99
CA ALA A 68 -32.54 -9.27 -0.18
C ALA A 68 -33.61 -10.01 -0.98
N GLU A 69 -33.84 -9.66 -2.24
CA GLU A 69 -34.85 -10.30 -3.11
C GLU A 69 -34.38 -11.62 -3.72
N ASN A 70 -33.09 -11.93 -3.74
CA ASN A 70 -32.56 -13.15 -4.35
C ASN A 70 -31.92 -14.14 -3.35
N GLY A 71 -32.06 -13.96 -2.06
CA GLY A 71 -31.55 -14.92 -1.06
C GLY A 71 -30.02 -15.09 -1.03
N ALA A 72 -29.28 -14.18 -1.65
CA ALA A 72 -27.81 -14.18 -1.60
C ALA A 72 -27.37 -13.68 -0.22
N VAL A 73 -27.25 -14.60 0.71
CA VAL A 73 -26.58 -14.37 1.99
C VAL A 73 -25.08 -14.31 1.67
N CYS A 74 -24.47 -13.13 1.78
CA CYS A 74 -23.01 -13.06 1.68
C CYS A 74 -22.38 -13.96 2.75
N PRO A 75 -21.42 -14.80 2.38
CA PRO A 75 -20.76 -15.65 3.33
C PRO A 75 -20.07 -14.77 4.40
N ASN A 76 -20.56 -14.90 5.64
CA ASN A 76 -19.91 -14.23 6.76
C ASN A 76 -18.48 -14.78 6.88
N LEU A 77 -17.50 -13.87 6.88
CA LEU A 77 -16.11 -14.21 7.14
C LEU A 77 -15.92 -14.97 8.46
N ASP A 78 -16.83 -14.72 9.42
CA ASP A 78 -16.84 -15.36 10.74
C ASP A 78 -17.25 -16.84 10.71
N SER A 79 -17.83 -17.33 9.61
CA SER A 79 -18.25 -18.72 9.49
C SER A 79 -17.14 -19.67 9.00
N MET A 80 -15.98 -19.15 8.57
CA MET A 80 -14.80 -19.94 8.28
C MET A 80 -13.93 -20.04 9.53
N SER A 81 -14.49 -20.69 10.55
CA SER A 81 -13.83 -20.96 11.83
C SER A 81 -12.80 -22.10 11.73
N ASP A 82 -11.75 -21.87 10.98
CA ASP A 82 -10.49 -22.52 11.35
C ASP A 82 -9.92 -21.71 12.51
N ALA A 83 -9.88 -22.31 13.70
CA ALA A 83 -9.52 -21.69 14.97
C ALA A 83 -8.08 -21.10 15.03
N SER A 84 -7.37 -21.13 13.92
CA SER A 84 -6.00 -20.62 13.77
C SER A 84 -5.91 -19.29 13.01
N PHE A 85 -7.04 -18.72 12.53
CA PHE A 85 -7.00 -17.55 11.69
C PHE A 85 -7.99 -16.48 12.17
N HIS A 86 -7.47 -15.35 12.63
CA HIS A 86 -8.29 -14.23 13.11
C HIS A 86 -8.07 -13.01 12.21
N ILE A 87 -9.13 -12.55 11.55
CA ILE A 87 -9.14 -11.24 10.90
C ILE A 87 -9.69 -10.27 11.92
N ASP A 88 -8.91 -9.27 12.26
CA ASP A 88 -9.36 -8.22 13.14
C ASP A 88 -10.47 -7.41 12.43
N ALA A 89 -11.63 -7.31 13.05
CA ALA A 89 -12.77 -6.58 12.46
C ALA A 89 -12.43 -5.11 12.16
N SER A 90 -11.48 -4.53 12.91
CA SER A 90 -10.98 -3.18 12.69
C SER A 90 -10.22 -3.02 11.36
N ASN A 91 -9.70 -4.12 10.80
CA ASN A 91 -8.92 -4.14 9.56
C ASN A 91 -9.73 -4.64 8.36
N SER A 92 -11.06 -4.72 8.49
CA SER A 92 -11.96 -5.19 7.44
C SER A 92 -13.02 -4.16 7.12
N ILE A 93 -13.29 -3.92 5.84
CA ILE A 93 -14.32 -2.98 5.39
C ILE A 93 -15.06 -3.51 4.16
N GLU A 94 -16.38 -3.28 4.12
CA GLU A 94 -17.23 -3.59 2.98
C GLU A 94 -17.39 -2.36 2.11
N VAL A 95 -17.16 -2.50 0.81
CA VAL A 95 -17.25 -1.39 -0.14
C VAL A 95 -18.00 -1.81 -1.40
N SER A 96 -18.53 -0.82 -2.12
CA SER A 96 -18.97 -0.99 -3.49
C SER A 96 -18.36 0.10 -4.37
N THR A 97 -17.54 -0.31 -5.31
CA THR A 97 -16.96 0.61 -6.30
C THR A 97 -17.98 1.10 -7.32
N VAL A 98 -19.13 0.44 -7.44
CA VAL A 98 -20.22 0.84 -8.34
C VAL A 98 -21.04 1.97 -7.73
N THR A 99 -21.41 1.84 -6.46
CA THR A 99 -22.24 2.84 -5.75
C THR A 99 -21.40 3.91 -5.04
N GLY A 100 -20.10 3.68 -4.86
CA GLY A 100 -19.23 4.53 -4.05
C GLY A 100 -19.36 4.28 -2.54
N TYR A 101 -20.11 3.25 -2.12
CA TYR A 101 -20.34 2.93 -0.71
C TYR A 101 -19.02 2.63 0.00
N HIS A 102 -18.80 3.30 1.13
CA HIS A 102 -17.64 3.20 2.03
C HIS A 102 -16.26 3.38 1.35
N VAL A 103 -16.19 3.96 0.15
CA VAL A 103 -14.90 4.20 -0.52
C VAL A 103 -14.08 5.29 0.19
N HIS A 104 -14.76 6.28 0.80
CA HIS A 104 -14.09 7.31 1.59
C HIS A 104 -13.52 6.72 2.88
N GLU A 105 -14.30 5.95 3.60
CA GLU A 105 -13.92 5.28 4.84
C GLU A 105 -12.77 4.29 4.61
N LEU A 106 -12.73 3.63 3.46
CA LEU A 106 -11.60 2.80 3.07
C LEU A 106 -10.30 3.61 2.96
N LYS A 107 -10.34 4.81 2.38
CA LYS A 107 -9.17 5.68 2.29
C LYS A 107 -8.67 6.12 3.67
N GLU A 108 -9.60 6.47 4.57
CA GLU A 108 -9.27 6.81 5.94
C GLU A 108 -8.68 5.62 6.69
N LEU A 109 -9.24 4.43 6.49
CA LEU A 109 -8.73 3.21 7.11
C LEU A 109 -7.31 2.87 6.61
N ILE A 110 -7.04 2.99 5.32
CA ILE A 110 -5.70 2.81 4.77
C ILE A 110 -4.74 3.85 5.35
N ALA A 111 -5.16 5.11 5.43
CA ALA A 111 -4.33 6.17 5.99
C ALA A 111 -4.01 5.93 7.47
N SER A 112 -4.96 5.40 8.25
CA SER A 112 -4.73 5.08 9.68
C SER A 112 -3.78 3.90 9.88
N GLN A 113 -3.66 3.00 8.90
CA GLN A 113 -2.74 1.86 8.92
C GLN A 113 -1.36 2.21 8.36
N ALA A 114 -1.22 3.41 7.75
CA ALA A 114 0.06 3.84 7.26
C ALA A 114 1.05 3.87 8.44
N PRO A 115 2.21 3.20 8.32
CA PRO A 115 3.24 3.39 9.32
C PRO A 115 3.50 4.88 9.41
N GLU A 116 3.56 5.41 10.64
CA GLU A 116 4.02 6.76 10.83
C GLU A 116 5.34 6.84 10.06
N GLU A 117 5.39 7.68 9.03
CA GLU A 117 6.65 7.94 8.35
C GLU A 117 7.63 8.24 9.46
N ASP A 118 8.74 7.49 9.52
CA ASP A 118 9.86 7.83 10.38
C ASP A 118 10.22 9.29 10.05
N GLN A 119 9.58 10.23 10.74
CA GLN A 119 9.80 11.66 10.56
C GLN A 119 11.29 12.02 10.84
N ASP A 120 12.01 11.02 11.35
CA ASP A 120 13.42 11.13 11.72
C ASP A 120 14.40 10.61 10.65
N LYS A 121 13.94 10.20 9.47
CA LYS A 121 14.85 9.85 8.36
C LYS A 121 15.25 11.08 7.57
N TYR A 122 16.06 11.91 8.18
CA TYR A 122 16.71 13.02 7.49
C TYR A 122 17.81 12.50 6.57
N LEU A 123 17.94 13.08 5.37
CA LEU A 123 19.07 12.80 4.47
C LEU A 123 20.30 13.63 4.87
N VAL A 124 20.09 14.92 5.11
CA VAL A 124 21.16 15.88 5.45
C VAL A 124 20.69 16.92 6.48
N ARG A 125 19.41 16.93 6.82
CA ARG A 125 18.80 17.97 7.67
C ARG A 125 19.41 18.05 9.06
N ASP A 126 19.80 16.92 9.64
CA ASP A 126 20.44 16.80 10.95
C ASP A 126 21.84 17.40 11.00
N LEU A 127 22.46 17.65 9.83
CA LEU A 127 23.77 18.26 9.67
C LEU A 127 23.71 19.78 9.47
N LEU A 128 22.51 20.35 9.33
CA LEU A 128 22.29 21.72 8.87
C LEU A 128 21.66 22.58 9.96
N ASN A 129 22.06 23.86 9.98
CA ASN A 129 21.41 24.89 10.79
C ASN A 129 20.59 25.82 9.86
N PRO A 130 19.56 26.48 10.39
CA PRO A 130 18.83 27.51 9.66
C PRO A 130 19.77 28.59 9.13
N ASN A 131 19.57 28.99 7.88
CA ASN A 131 20.38 29.95 7.13
C ASN A 131 21.77 29.45 6.67
N ASP A 132 22.12 28.20 6.85
CA ASP A 132 23.31 27.61 6.23
C ASP A 132 23.21 27.62 4.70
N PHE A 133 24.36 27.74 4.01
CA PHE A 133 24.45 27.66 2.56
C PHE A 133 24.89 26.25 2.18
N VAL A 134 24.05 25.55 1.43
CA VAL A 134 24.31 24.19 0.96
C VAL A 134 24.46 24.17 -0.55
N VAL A 135 25.61 23.74 -1.04
CA VAL A 135 25.84 23.57 -2.48
C VAL A 135 25.65 22.11 -2.84
N LEU A 136 24.63 21.84 -3.65
CA LEU A 136 24.33 20.52 -4.18
C LEU A 136 24.87 20.40 -5.59
N VAL A 137 25.90 19.58 -5.79
CA VAL A 137 26.41 19.24 -7.12
C VAL A 137 25.66 18.04 -7.66
N VAL A 138 24.85 18.25 -8.69
CA VAL A 138 23.92 17.26 -9.20
C VAL A 138 24.44 16.71 -10.54
N PRO A 139 24.81 15.42 -10.64
CA PRO A 139 25.17 14.82 -11.90
C PRO A 139 23.94 14.73 -12.82
N ILE A 140 24.16 14.96 -14.11
CA ILE A 140 23.09 14.73 -15.09
C ILE A 140 23.05 13.25 -15.42
N ASP A 141 22.03 12.58 -14.91
CA ASP A 141 21.75 11.20 -15.25
C ASP A 141 21.16 11.11 -16.66
N SER A 142 21.85 10.40 -17.56
CA SER A 142 21.38 10.15 -18.93
C SER A 142 20.10 9.30 -18.97
N ALA A 143 19.81 8.55 -17.91
CA ALA A 143 18.59 7.74 -17.77
C ALA A 143 17.40 8.55 -17.24
N ALA A 144 17.63 9.77 -16.72
CA ALA A 144 16.55 10.62 -16.27
C ALA A 144 15.82 11.26 -17.47
N PRO A 145 14.48 11.44 -17.40
CA PRO A 145 13.76 12.19 -18.41
C PRO A 145 14.33 13.61 -18.53
N LYS A 146 14.48 14.11 -19.77
CA LYS A 146 15.07 15.44 -20.04
C LYS A 146 14.41 16.53 -19.19
N GLY A 147 15.23 17.27 -18.47
CA GLY A 147 14.81 18.42 -17.65
C GLY A 147 14.18 18.06 -16.31
N ARG A 148 14.29 16.82 -15.85
CA ARG A 148 13.79 16.42 -14.53
C ARG A 148 14.91 15.94 -13.61
N LEU A 149 14.84 16.34 -12.37
CA LEU A 149 15.63 15.76 -11.29
C LEU A 149 15.05 14.39 -10.93
N ILE A 150 15.91 13.43 -10.61
CA ILE A 150 15.49 12.13 -10.08
C ILE A 150 15.01 12.29 -8.62
N LEU A 151 14.20 11.34 -8.17
CA LEU A 151 13.58 11.40 -6.83
C LEU A 151 14.56 11.64 -5.69
N PRO A 152 15.72 10.94 -5.58
CA PRO A 152 16.69 11.21 -4.52
C PRO A 152 17.21 12.65 -4.51
N GLN A 153 17.43 13.25 -5.69
CA GLN A 153 17.87 14.64 -5.80
C GLN A 153 16.81 15.62 -5.28
N GLN A 154 15.55 15.38 -5.63
CA GLN A 154 14.42 16.18 -5.15
C GLN A 154 14.25 16.06 -3.64
N GLN A 155 14.38 14.85 -3.10
CA GLN A 155 14.29 14.60 -1.64
C GLN A 155 15.39 15.33 -0.88
N THR A 156 16.63 15.30 -1.38
CA THR A 156 17.74 16.02 -0.74
C THR A 156 17.53 17.53 -0.76
N ILE A 157 17.08 18.11 -1.88
CA ILE A 157 16.76 19.53 -1.97
C ILE A 157 15.66 19.89 -0.96
N ARG A 158 14.63 19.09 -0.88
CA ARG A 158 13.52 19.29 0.07
C ARG A 158 14.00 19.24 1.51
N ASP A 159 14.83 18.29 1.86
CA ASP A 159 15.39 18.11 3.20
C ASP A 159 16.23 19.33 3.64
N VAL A 160 17.05 19.88 2.72
CA VAL A 160 17.79 21.13 2.96
C VAL A 160 16.87 22.31 3.23
N LEU A 161 15.80 22.46 2.44
CA LEU A 161 14.85 23.55 2.61
C LEU A 161 14.02 23.40 3.89
N GLU A 162 13.66 22.21 4.28
CA GLU A 162 12.96 21.92 5.54
C GLU A 162 13.83 22.17 6.77
N ALA A 163 15.17 22.10 6.63
CA ALA A 163 16.11 22.53 7.65
C ALA A 163 16.16 24.06 7.82
N GLY A 164 15.49 24.83 6.96
CA GLY A 164 15.60 26.30 6.91
C GLY A 164 16.91 26.79 6.29
N ALA A 165 17.65 25.92 5.60
CA ALA A 165 18.90 26.25 4.94
C ALA A 165 18.67 26.70 3.48
N ILE A 166 19.68 27.32 2.89
CA ILE A 166 19.66 27.84 1.52
C ILE A 166 20.30 26.80 0.60
N SER A 167 19.54 26.29 -0.37
CA SER A 167 20.03 25.32 -1.35
C SER A 167 20.47 25.99 -2.65
N ILE A 168 21.74 25.80 -3.03
CA ILE A 168 22.30 26.20 -4.31
C ILE A 168 22.57 24.93 -5.10
N VAL A 169 21.82 24.75 -6.18
CA VAL A 169 21.95 23.56 -7.02
C VAL A 169 22.77 23.89 -8.25
N THR A 170 23.86 23.18 -8.47
CA THR A 170 24.71 23.31 -9.63
C THR A 170 24.93 21.97 -10.32
N ARG A 171 25.30 22.05 -11.59
CA ARG A 171 25.66 20.89 -12.38
C ARG A 171 27.16 20.61 -12.21
N ASP A 172 27.55 19.32 -12.25
CA ASP A 172 28.94 18.88 -12.40
C ASP A 172 29.55 19.25 -13.76
#